data_83200bcba5bb3449102d9871c660b3da
#
_entry.id   83200bcba5bb3449102d9871c660b3da
#
_cell.length_a   1.000
_cell.length_b   1.000
_cell.length_c   1.000
_cell.angle_alpha   90.00
_cell.angle_beta   90.00
_cell.angle_gamma   90.00
#
_symmetry.space_group_name_H-M   'P 1'
#
loop_
_entity.id
_entity.type
_entity.pdbx_description
1 polymer ?
#
loop_
_entity_poly.entity_id
_entity_poly.type
_entity_poly.pdbx_seq_one_letter_code
_entity_poly.pdbx_strand_id
1 'polypeptide(L)'
;MMKMRLLFSVLGMTVATVITGAAQSRDFPVYEVSRTATPVKVDGKLDDIVWSKTAPLREFRQNIDGSPGVAKTEAKILYDNDFLYVSFRCTDQNIWATFKNRDEHLWDEEVVELFVQADPEQKSYIELEVNPLGTMLDIYLLDIRKPLNYQSWNSSRLKWGVEIFGTVDGKDGDREWTSEIALPMEDIVTARNLPPRAGDRWRVNLYRIEKLPTPALLAWSPTFKDDFHLQERFGEIMFTSKVVR
;
A
#
# COMPACT_ATOMS: atom_id res chain seq x y z
N MET A 1 -36.59 14.83 81.00
CA MET A 1 -35.96 13.71 80.24
C MET A 1 -35.82 14.15 78.78
N MET A 2 -34.62 14.52 78.44
CA MET A 2 -34.33 15.12 77.13
C MET A 2 -33.55 14.04 76.34
N LYS A 3 -34.11 13.55 75.17
CA LYS A 3 -33.47 12.56 74.33
C LYS A 3 -32.60 13.27 73.28
N MET A 4 -31.31 13.08 73.40
CA MET A 4 -30.32 13.56 72.46
C MET A 4 -30.27 12.58 71.27
N ARG A 5 -30.52 13.06 70.04
CA ARG A 5 -30.38 12.31 68.80
C ARG A 5 -28.99 12.61 68.21
N LEU A 6 -28.13 11.57 68.11
CA LEU A 6 -26.88 11.62 67.37
C LEU A 6 -27.22 11.50 65.87
N LEU A 7 -26.79 12.47 65.09
CA LEU A 7 -26.71 12.38 63.61
C LEU A 7 -25.34 11.81 63.24
N PHE A 8 -25.34 10.65 62.62
CA PHE A 8 -24.16 10.11 61.90
C PHE A 8 -24.16 10.66 60.46
N SER A 9 -23.17 11.49 60.15
CA SER A 9 -22.89 11.93 58.76
C SER A 9 -21.98 10.88 58.10
N VAL A 10 -22.50 10.19 57.10
CA VAL A 10 -21.72 9.28 56.25
C VAL A 10 -21.13 10.07 55.10
N LEU A 11 -19.82 10.31 55.15
CA LEU A 11 -19.06 10.95 54.09
C LEU A 11 -18.80 9.90 52.98
N GLY A 12 -19.58 9.97 51.90
CA GLY A 12 -19.39 9.12 50.75
C GLY A 12 -18.16 9.55 49.93
N MET A 13 -17.13 8.76 49.96
CA MET A 13 -15.89 8.95 49.15
C MET A 13 -16.13 8.35 47.76
N THR A 14 -16.44 9.22 46.77
CA THR A 14 -16.50 8.81 45.36
C THR A 14 -15.10 8.65 44.81
N VAL A 15 -14.69 7.41 44.56
CA VAL A 15 -13.46 7.08 43.84
C VAL A 15 -13.73 7.26 42.34
N ALA A 16 -13.18 8.33 41.76
CA ALA A 16 -13.18 8.52 40.31
C ALA A 16 -12.12 7.60 39.70
N THR A 17 -12.55 6.54 39.05
CA THR A 17 -11.67 5.68 38.25
C THR A 17 -11.30 6.42 36.98
N VAL A 18 -10.09 6.93 36.90
CA VAL A 18 -9.52 7.47 35.67
C VAL A 18 -9.18 6.30 34.77
N ILE A 19 -10.01 6.02 33.79
CA ILE A 19 -9.68 5.08 32.71
C ILE A 19 -8.67 5.80 31.81
N THR A 20 -7.39 5.58 32.05
CA THR A 20 -6.35 5.92 31.08
C THR A 20 -6.51 4.97 29.91
N GLY A 21 -7.23 5.42 28.89
CA GLY A 21 -7.21 4.75 27.59
C GLY A 21 -5.77 4.76 27.09
N ALA A 22 -5.10 3.62 27.12
CA ALA A 22 -3.84 3.44 26.43
C ALA A 22 -4.13 3.75 24.95
N ALA A 23 -3.59 4.86 24.45
CA ALA A 23 -3.54 5.12 23.02
C ALA A 23 -2.80 3.93 22.42
N GLN A 24 -3.52 3.07 21.72
CA GLN A 24 -2.96 1.95 20.99
C GLN A 24 -1.95 2.56 20.03
N SER A 25 -0.67 2.34 20.25
CA SER A 25 0.39 2.80 19.35
C SER A 25 0.03 2.27 17.97
N ARG A 26 -0.26 3.18 17.05
CA ARG A 26 -0.56 2.82 15.67
C ARG A 26 0.76 2.42 15.02
N ASP A 27 1.14 1.17 15.19
CA ASP A 27 2.38 0.61 14.64
C ASP A 27 2.17 0.40 13.14
N PHE A 28 2.40 1.46 12.37
CA PHE A 28 2.43 1.38 10.91
C PHE A 28 3.74 0.71 10.49
N PRO A 29 3.72 -0.18 9.48
CA PRO A 29 4.96 -0.70 8.94
C PRO A 29 5.76 0.45 8.31
N VAL A 30 7.06 0.45 8.57
CA VAL A 30 8.02 1.39 7.96
C VAL A 30 8.97 0.60 7.09
N TYR A 31 9.21 1.07 5.88
CA TYR A 31 10.14 0.47 4.95
C TYR A 31 11.22 1.47 4.52
N GLU A 32 12.48 1.09 4.63
CA GLU A 32 13.61 1.90 4.18
C GLU A 32 13.83 1.74 2.68
N VAL A 33 13.63 2.82 1.93
CA VAL A 33 13.84 2.83 0.49
C VAL A 33 15.27 3.21 0.17
N SER A 34 15.98 2.32 -0.49
CA SER A 34 17.33 2.55 -0.98
C SER A 34 17.33 3.17 -2.38
N ARG A 35 18.36 3.94 -2.67
CA ARG A 35 18.59 4.48 -4.00
C ARG A 35 19.19 3.40 -4.90
N THR A 36 18.75 3.29 -6.14
CA THR A 36 19.45 2.49 -7.16
C THR A 36 20.51 3.33 -7.88
N ALA A 37 21.66 2.71 -8.14
CA ALA A 37 22.73 3.34 -8.94
C ALA A 37 22.49 3.24 -10.44
N THR A 38 21.67 2.29 -10.87
CA THR A 38 21.31 2.05 -12.27
C THR A 38 19.80 2.03 -12.41
N PRO A 39 19.24 2.63 -13.48
CA PRO A 39 17.83 2.51 -13.76
C PRO A 39 17.38 1.04 -13.83
N VAL A 40 16.18 0.75 -13.35
CA VAL A 40 15.54 -0.55 -13.51
C VAL A 40 15.01 -0.67 -14.93
N LYS A 41 15.19 -1.83 -15.54
CA LYS A 41 14.54 -2.18 -16.80
C LYS A 41 13.13 -2.68 -16.51
N VAL A 42 12.16 -1.81 -16.66
CA VAL A 42 10.76 -2.09 -16.34
C VAL A 42 10.13 -2.97 -17.43
N ASP A 43 10.23 -4.28 -17.27
CA ASP A 43 9.68 -5.27 -18.23
C ASP A 43 8.89 -6.40 -17.54
N GLY A 44 8.69 -6.30 -16.24
CA GLY A 44 7.98 -7.29 -15.42
C GLY A 44 8.88 -8.41 -14.91
N LYS A 45 10.11 -8.51 -15.39
CA LYS A 45 11.08 -9.56 -14.99
C LYS A 45 11.92 -9.08 -13.83
N LEU A 46 11.74 -9.59 -12.69
CA LEU A 46 12.51 -9.18 -11.49
C LEU A 46 13.97 -9.71 -11.54
N ASP A 47 14.61 -9.67 -12.72
CA ASP A 47 15.96 -10.18 -12.96
C ASP A 47 17.06 -9.12 -12.84
N ASP A 48 16.71 -7.83 -12.76
CA ASP A 48 17.67 -6.79 -12.43
C ASP A 48 18.36 -7.07 -11.09
N ILE A 49 19.70 -7.01 -11.09
CA ILE A 49 20.53 -7.32 -9.92
C ILE A 49 20.14 -6.48 -8.68
N VAL A 50 19.63 -5.29 -8.87
CA VAL A 50 19.22 -4.38 -7.78
C VAL A 50 18.06 -4.96 -6.98
N TRP A 51 17.15 -5.70 -7.61
CA TRP A 51 16.05 -6.37 -6.89
C TRP A 51 16.55 -7.48 -5.97
N SER A 52 17.58 -8.23 -6.38
CA SER A 52 18.17 -9.29 -5.54
C SER A 52 18.84 -8.74 -4.28
N LYS A 53 19.28 -7.48 -4.32
CA LYS A 53 19.96 -6.76 -3.22
C LYS A 53 19.03 -5.91 -2.38
N THR A 54 17.75 -5.84 -2.74
CA THR A 54 16.73 -5.06 -2.05
C THR A 54 15.91 -5.98 -1.15
N ALA A 55 15.81 -5.62 0.14
CA ALA A 55 14.98 -6.37 1.07
C ALA A 55 13.49 -6.22 0.71
N PRO A 56 12.70 -7.30 0.81
CA PRO A 56 11.27 -7.19 0.58
C PRO A 56 10.57 -6.43 1.73
N LEU A 57 9.42 -5.86 1.42
CA LEU A 57 8.48 -5.40 2.43
C LEU A 57 7.98 -6.59 3.26
N ARG A 58 7.37 -6.30 4.41
CA ARG A 58 6.72 -7.33 5.23
C ARG A 58 5.63 -8.03 4.42
N GLU A 59 5.33 -9.25 4.82
CA GLU A 59 4.24 -10.04 4.22
C GLU A 59 2.92 -9.26 4.21
N PHE A 60 2.22 -9.39 3.10
CA PHE A 60 0.87 -8.87 2.97
C PHE A 60 -0.09 -9.68 3.85
N ARG A 61 -1.05 -8.99 4.43
CA ARG A 61 -2.07 -9.54 5.32
C ARG A 61 -3.46 -9.24 4.79
N GLN A 62 -4.45 -9.97 5.28
CA GLN A 62 -5.85 -9.63 5.00
C GLN A 62 -6.14 -8.21 5.46
N ASN A 63 -6.72 -7.41 4.56
CA ASN A 63 -6.92 -5.99 4.81
C ASN A 63 -7.93 -5.71 5.93
N ILE A 64 -8.96 -6.54 6.05
CA ILE A 64 -10.08 -6.32 6.97
C ILE A 64 -9.71 -6.63 8.42
N ASP A 65 -8.98 -7.71 8.67
CA ASP A 65 -8.74 -8.22 10.04
C ASP A 65 -7.24 -8.35 10.39
N GLY A 66 -6.34 -8.14 9.42
CA GLY A 66 -4.91 -8.26 9.63
C GLY A 66 -4.41 -9.70 9.81
N SER A 67 -5.23 -10.71 9.55
CA SER A 67 -4.83 -12.12 9.58
C SER A 67 -3.80 -12.43 8.47
N PRO A 68 -3.05 -13.53 8.54
CA PRO A 68 -2.13 -13.92 7.48
C PRO A 68 -2.79 -13.97 6.11
N GLY A 69 -2.10 -13.45 5.09
CA GLY A 69 -2.58 -13.50 3.72
C GLY A 69 -2.66 -14.94 3.20
N VAL A 70 -3.70 -15.24 2.42
CA VAL A 70 -3.89 -16.58 1.82
C VAL A 70 -3.03 -16.78 0.58
N ALA A 71 -2.65 -15.70 -0.10
CA ALA A 71 -1.78 -15.70 -1.27
C ALA A 71 -0.47 -14.97 -0.95
N LYS A 72 0.66 -15.63 -1.15
CA LYS A 72 1.97 -15.03 -0.87
C LYS A 72 2.25 -13.90 -1.85
N THR A 73 2.47 -12.72 -1.31
CA THR A 73 2.83 -11.53 -2.06
C THR A 73 4.10 -10.92 -1.48
N GLU A 74 5.05 -10.62 -2.33
CA GLU A 74 6.29 -9.91 -1.99
C GLU A 74 6.36 -8.63 -2.81
N ALA A 75 6.78 -7.52 -2.21
CA ALA A 75 7.04 -6.30 -2.93
C ALA A 75 8.36 -5.67 -2.48
N LYS A 76 8.97 -4.86 -3.34
CA LYS A 76 10.19 -4.11 -3.07
C LYS A 76 10.08 -2.72 -3.64
N ILE A 77 10.73 -1.75 -3.01
CA ILE A 77 10.75 -0.37 -3.47
C ILE A 77 12.19 0.14 -3.56
N LEU A 78 12.49 0.81 -4.67
CA LEU A 78 13.73 1.53 -4.93
C LEU A 78 13.41 2.91 -5.50
N TYR A 79 14.40 3.78 -5.55
CA TYR A 79 14.25 5.07 -6.23
C TYR A 79 15.56 5.52 -6.89
N ASP A 80 15.44 6.40 -7.88
CA ASP A 80 16.54 7.19 -8.40
C ASP A 80 16.13 8.68 -8.51
N ASN A 81 16.73 9.44 -9.41
CA ASN A 81 16.36 10.85 -9.60
C ASN A 81 15.04 11.01 -10.34
N ASP A 82 14.68 10.03 -11.15
CA ASP A 82 13.61 10.14 -12.13
C ASP A 82 12.36 9.35 -11.74
N PHE A 83 12.53 8.23 -11.00
CA PHE A 83 11.44 7.29 -10.73
C PHE A 83 11.45 6.74 -9.30
N LEU A 84 10.25 6.49 -8.80
CA LEU A 84 9.99 5.53 -7.73
C LEU A 84 9.68 4.19 -8.40
N TYR A 85 10.50 3.17 -8.12
CA TYR A 85 10.33 1.82 -8.66
C TYR A 85 9.68 0.92 -7.62
N VAL A 86 8.66 0.19 -8.02
CA VAL A 86 8.01 -0.82 -7.17
C VAL A 86 7.91 -2.12 -7.94
N SER A 87 8.30 -3.22 -7.30
CA SER A 87 8.10 -4.56 -7.85
C SER A 87 7.15 -5.37 -6.99
N PHE A 88 6.36 -6.21 -7.63
CA PHE A 88 5.50 -7.20 -7.00
C PHE A 88 5.85 -8.60 -7.53
N ARG A 89 5.80 -9.58 -6.62
CA ARG A 89 5.82 -11.01 -6.93
C ARG A 89 4.63 -11.66 -6.26
N CYS A 90 3.73 -12.18 -7.04
CA CYS A 90 2.46 -12.75 -6.60
C CYS A 90 2.46 -14.24 -6.86
N THR A 91 2.61 -15.07 -5.81
CA THR A 91 2.37 -16.52 -5.97
C THR A 91 0.89 -16.73 -6.22
N ASP A 92 0.58 -17.47 -7.26
CA ASP A 92 -0.78 -17.63 -7.75
C ASP A 92 -0.89 -18.91 -8.57
N GLN A 93 -1.89 -19.74 -8.28
CA GLN A 93 -2.14 -21.02 -8.96
C GLN A 93 -3.24 -20.94 -10.02
N ASN A 94 -3.99 -19.84 -10.05
CA ASN A 94 -5.15 -19.66 -10.89
C ASN A 94 -5.21 -18.24 -11.47
N ILE A 95 -4.10 -17.76 -12.04
CA ILE A 95 -3.98 -16.38 -12.54
C ILE A 95 -5.14 -16.02 -13.47
N TRP A 96 -5.85 -14.94 -13.14
CA TRP A 96 -7.04 -14.54 -13.87
C TRP A 96 -7.17 -13.04 -14.03
N ALA A 97 -7.48 -12.59 -15.25
CA ALA A 97 -7.88 -11.24 -15.56
C ALA A 97 -8.59 -11.19 -16.93
N THR A 98 -9.51 -10.26 -17.12
CA THR A 98 -10.22 -10.06 -18.39
C THR A 98 -10.12 -8.64 -18.91
N PHE A 99 -9.92 -7.64 -18.07
CA PHE A 99 -9.79 -6.22 -18.45
C PHE A 99 -8.52 -5.97 -19.26
N LYS A 100 -8.66 -5.29 -20.40
CA LYS A 100 -7.60 -5.05 -21.40
C LYS A 100 -7.40 -3.59 -21.76
N ASN A 101 -8.34 -2.73 -21.37
CA ASN A 101 -8.27 -1.32 -21.70
C ASN A 101 -7.80 -0.53 -20.47
N ARG A 102 -6.94 0.46 -20.71
CA ARG A 102 -6.51 1.37 -19.66
C ARG A 102 -7.72 1.99 -18.95
N ASP A 103 -7.62 2.19 -17.64
CA ASP A 103 -8.61 2.83 -16.79
C ASP A 103 -9.94 2.06 -16.64
N GLU A 104 -9.97 0.77 -17.02
CA GLU A 104 -11.04 -0.12 -16.58
C GLU A 104 -10.97 -0.34 -15.06
N HIS A 105 -12.07 -0.77 -14.45
CA HIS A 105 -12.17 -0.99 -13.01
C HIS A 105 -11.41 -2.24 -12.58
N LEU A 106 -10.07 -2.17 -12.58
CA LEU A 106 -9.20 -3.33 -12.38
C LEU A 106 -9.41 -3.97 -11.00
N TRP A 107 -9.82 -3.20 -9.98
CA TRP A 107 -10.16 -3.69 -8.63
C TRP A 107 -11.31 -4.72 -8.59
N ASP A 108 -12.09 -4.85 -9.65
CA ASP A 108 -13.11 -5.89 -9.75
C ASP A 108 -12.52 -7.28 -10.07
N GLU A 109 -11.25 -7.35 -10.47
CA GLU A 109 -10.50 -8.55 -10.83
C GLU A 109 -9.23 -8.72 -9.99
N GLU A 110 -8.30 -9.59 -10.43
CA GLU A 110 -6.99 -9.72 -9.81
C GLU A 110 -6.09 -8.57 -10.21
N VAL A 111 -5.47 -7.95 -9.21
CA VAL A 111 -4.69 -6.73 -9.40
C VAL A 111 -3.68 -6.54 -8.27
N VAL A 112 -2.56 -5.87 -8.55
CA VAL A 112 -1.72 -5.23 -7.55
C VAL A 112 -1.86 -3.73 -7.64
N GLU A 113 -1.84 -3.07 -6.48
CA GLU A 113 -2.07 -1.64 -6.38
C GLU A 113 -0.96 -0.95 -5.59
N LEU A 114 -0.63 0.26 -6.02
CA LEU A 114 0.31 1.16 -5.36
C LEU A 114 -0.37 2.50 -5.10
N PHE A 115 -0.52 2.85 -3.82
CA PHE A 115 -1.04 4.14 -3.38
C PHE A 115 0.09 4.98 -2.78
N VAL A 116 0.29 6.21 -3.29
CA VAL A 116 1.38 7.10 -2.87
C VAL A 116 0.85 8.47 -2.43
N GLN A 117 0.98 8.77 -1.13
CA GLN A 117 0.69 10.05 -0.53
C GLN A 117 2.00 10.67 0.00
N ALA A 118 2.62 11.54 -0.77
CA ALA A 118 3.93 12.11 -0.42
C ALA A 118 3.86 13.16 0.69
N ASP A 119 2.75 13.88 0.80
CA ASP A 119 2.48 14.81 1.90
C ASP A 119 1.27 14.34 2.73
N PRO A 120 1.47 13.85 3.96
CA PRO A 120 0.38 13.37 4.79
C PRO A 120 -0.60 14.46 5.27
N GLU A 121 -0.29 15.73 5.08
CA GLU A 121 -1.19 16.85 5.37
C GLU A 121 -2.15 17.13 4.21
N GLN A 122 -1.82 16.65 3.01
CA GLN A 122 -2.68 16.70 1.83
C GLN A 122 -3.59 15.47 1.81
N LYS A 123 -4.78 15.62 1.23
CA LYS A 123 -5.69 14.49 1.02
C LYS A 123 -5.47 13.81 -0.33
N SER A 124 -4.71 14.45 -1.20
CA SER A 124 -4.43 13.94 -2.52
C SER A 124 -3.35 12.87 -2.48
N TYR A 125 -3.49 11.90 -3.37
CA TYR A 125 -2.54 10.80 -3.56
C TYR A 125 -2.68 10.21 -4.96
N ILE A 126 -1.67 9.44 -5.37
CA ILE A 126 -1.67 8.70 -6.63
C ILE A 126 -2.06 7.26 -6.33
N GLU A 127 -2.90 6.69 -7.18
CA GLU A 127 -3.28 5.31 -7.23
C GLU A 127 -2.91 4.72 -8.57
N LEU A 128 -2.20 3.61 -8.55
CA LEU A 128 -1.80 2.84 -9.73
C LEU A 128 -2.20 1.39 -9.53
N GLU A 129 -2.84 0.81 -10.53
CA GLU A 129 -3.25 -0.58 -10.53
C GLU A 129 -2.73 -1.30 -11.77
N VAL A 130 -2.24 -2.53 -11.60
CA VAL A 130 -1.77 -3.39 -12.71
C VAL A 130 -2.36 -4.78 -12.54
N ASN A 131 -3.06 -5.27 -13.56
CA ASN A 131 -3.57 -6.62 -13.58
C ASN A 131 -2.60 -7.61 -14.27
N PRO A 132 -2.82 -8.94 -14.18
CA PRO A 132 -1.97 -9.93 -14.84
C PRO A 132 -1.84 -9.81 -16.36
N LEU A 133 -2.79 -9.18 -17.05
CA LEU A 133 -2.70 -8.90 -18.48
C LEU A 133 -1.83 -7.68 -18.82
N GLY A 134 -1.30 -6.99 -17.80
CA GLY A 134 -0.53 -5.75 -17.97
C GLY A 134 -1.40 -4.54 -18.27
N THR A 135 -2.69 -4.61 -18.00
CA THR A 135 -3.57 -3.44 -18.08
C THR A 135 -3.30 -2.53 -16.89
N MET A 136 -3.24 -1.23 -17.15
CA MET A 136 -2.93 -0.20 -16.16
C MET A 136 -4.14 0.70 -15.93
N LEU A 137 -4.37 1.03 -14.66
CA LEU A 137 -5.17 2.16 -14.24
C LEU A 137 -4.28 3.12 -13.45
N ASP A 138 -4.32 4.41 -13.77
CA ASP A 138 -3.63 5.44 -13.01
C ASP A 138 -4.57 6.61 -12.70
N ILE A 139 -4.70 6.93 -11.42
CA ILE A 139 -5.59 7.99 -10.94
C ILE A 139 -4.82 8.95 -10.03
N TYR A 140 -5.05 10.24 -10.22
CA TYR A 140 -4.67 11.26 -9.25
C TYR A 140 -5.91 11.65 -8.43
N LEU A 141 -5.98 11.19 -7.19
CA LEU A 141 -7.08 11.46 -6.28
C LEU A 141 -6.85 12.76 -5.52
N LEU A 142 -7.78 13.70 -5.58
CA LEU A 142 -7.72 14.95 -4.83
C LEU A 142 -8.28 14.80 -3.40
N ASP A 143 -9.44 14.16 -3.26
CA ASP A 143 -10.08 13.82 -1.98
C ASP A 143 -11.16 12.76 -2.23
N ILE A 144 -10.86 11.50 -1.93
CA ILE A 144 -11.76 10.36 -2.17
C ILE A 144 -13.14 10.51 -1.50
N ARG A 145 -13.23 11.32 -0.44
CA ARG A 145 -14.48 11.51 0.33
C ARG A 145 -15.41 12.54 -0.26
N LYS A 146 -15.05 13.19 -1.37
CA LYS A 146 -15.87 14.19 -2.05
C LYS A 146 -16.33 13.71 -3.41
N PRO A 147 -17.61 13.87 -3.77
CA PRO A 147 -18.04 13.61 -5.14
C PRO A 147 -17.24 14.51 -6.10
N LEU A 148 -16.87 14.00 -7.27
CA LEU A 148 -16.13 14.69 -8.33
C LEU A 148 -14.61 14.85 -8.11
N ASN A 149 -13.99 14.06 -7.26
CA ASN A 149 -12.55 14.12 -7.02
C ASN A 149 -11.71 13.11 -7.82
N TYR A 150 -12.33 12.29 -8.63
CA TYR A 150 -11.61 11.46 -9.59
C TYR A 150 -11.22 12.32 -10.78
N GLN A 151 -9.94 12.56 -10.93
CA GLN A 151 -9.43 13.11 -12.18
C GLN A 151 -8.89 11.93 -12.97
N SER A 152 -9.44 11.69 -14.15
CA SER A 152 -8.76 10.90 -15.16
C SER A 152 -7.44 11.58 -15.43
N TRP A 153 -6.38 10.99 -14.90
CA TRP A 153 -5.05 11.48 -15.04
C TRP A 153 -4.21 10.38 -15.69
N ASN A 154 -3.46 10.74 -16.70
CA ASN A 154 -2.60 9.79 -17.38
C ASN A 154 -1.16 10.29 -17.29
N SER A 155 -0.35 9.58 -16.53
CA SER A 155 1.08 9.84 -16.48
C SER A 155 1.74 9.52 -17.81
N SER A 156 2.39 10.53 -18.40
CA SER A 156 3.00 10.38 -19.73
C SER A 156 4.31 9.58 -19.72
N ARG A 157 4.96 9.47 -18.56
CA ARG A 157 6.26 8.77 -18.41
C ARG A 157 6.19 7.53 -17.53
N LEU A 158 5.01 7.19 -17.00
CA LEU A 158 4.79 5.97 -16.24
C LEU A 158 5.21 4.75 -17.08
N LYS A 159 5.98 3.86 -16.46
CA LYS A 159 6.37 2.58 -17.07
C LYS A 159 5.90 1.45 -16.17
N TRP A 160 5.46 0.38 -16.80
CA TRP A 160 5.11 -0.85 -16.09
C TRP A 160 5.34 -2.05 -16.99
N GLY A 161 5.47 -3.21 -16.37
CA GLY A 161 5.62 -4.48 -17.07
C GLY A 161 5.11 -5.62 -16.20
N VAL A 162 4.69 -6.71 -16.84
CA VAL A 162 4.20 -7.91 -16.19
C VAL A 162 4.86 -9.13 -16.84
N GLU A 163 5.24 -10.12 -16.04
CA GLU A 163 5.62 -11.44 -16.52
C GLU A 163 4.75 -12.51 -15.87
N ILE A 164 4.28 -13.44 -16.66
CA ILE A 164 3.40 -14.54 -16.25
C ILE A 164 4.16 -15.87 -16.29
N PHE A 165 4.10 -16.62 -15.20
CA PHE A 165 4.64 -17.97 -15.11
C PHE A 165 3.49 -18.98 -15.04
N GLY A 166 2.75 -19.05 -16.13
CA GLY A 166 1.52 -19.82 -16.28
C GLY A 166 0.69 -19.33 -17.45
N THR A 167 -0.63 -19.28 -17.25
CA THR A 167 -1.63 -18.78 -18.20
C THR A 167 -2.62 -17.85 -17.47
N VAL A 168 -3.23 -16.91 -18.19
CA VAL A 168 -4.22 -16.00 -17.58
C VAL A 168 -5.62 -16.49 -17.96
N ASP A 169 -6.00 -17.66 -17.45
CA ASP A 169 -7.27 -18.30 -17.79
C ASP A 169 -8.08 -18.80 -16.57
N GLY A 170 -7.57 -18.54 -15.35
CA GLY A 170 -8.21 -18.89 -14.10
C GLY A 170 -8.21 -20.37 -13.76
N LYS A 171 -7.39 -21.18 -14.42
CA LYS A 171 -7.29 -22.62 -14.16
C LYS A 171 -6.06 -22.94 -13.32
N ASP A 172 -6.14 -24.07 -12.62
CA ASP A 172 -5.00 -24.61 -11.87
C ASP A 172 -3.80 -24.90 -12.77
N GLY A 173 -2.60 -24.69 -12.20
CA GLY A 173 -1.33 -25.04 -12.82
C GLY A 173 -0.36 -23.89 -12.97
N ASP A 174 -0.77 -22.70 -12.65
CA ASP A 174 0.06 -21.51 -12.64
C ASP A 174 0.99 -21.51 -11.42
N ARG A 175 1.99 -20.64 -11.43
CA ARG A 175 2.97 -20.54 -10.34
C ARG A 175 2.95 -19.17 -9.69
N GLU A 176 3.11 -18.14 -10.50
CA GLU A 176 3.22 -16.76 -10.06
C GLU A 176 3.10 -15.81 -11.24
N TRP A 177 2.87 -14.57 -10.92
CA TRP A 177 3.10 -13.47 -11.83
C TRP A 177 3.88 -12.35 -11.13
N THR A 178 4.57 -11.54 -11.91
CA THR A 178 5.37 -10.43 -11.40
C THR A 178 5.01 -9.14 -12.11
N SER A 179 5.15 -8.03 -11.40
CA SER A 179 4.97 -6.71 -11.99
C SER A 179 6.06 -5.76 -11.53
N GLU A 180 6.45 -4.85 -12.41
CA GLU A 180 7.28 -3.69 -12.13
C GLU A 180 6.55 -2.42 -12.52
N ILE A 181 6.62 -1.41 -11.68
CA ILE A 181 6.07 -0.08 -11.90
C ILE A 181 7.18 0.94 -11.67
N ALA A 182 7.36 1.88 -12.59
CA ALA A 182 8.22 3.06 -12.41
C ALA A 182 7.37 4.32 -12.49
N LEU A 183 7.00 4.85 -11.32
CA LEU A 183 6.26 6.10 -11.19
C LEU A 183 7.22 7.28 -11.31
N PRO A 184 7.01 8.20 -12.30
CA PRO A 184 7.86 9.38 -12.43
C PRO A 184 7.85 10.25 -11.18
N MET A 185 9.01 10.68 -10.72
CA MET A 185 9.11 11.59 -9.57
C MET A 185 8.37 12.91 -9.82
N GLU A 186 8.38 13.41 -11.04
CA GLU A 186 7.70 14.67 -11.41
C GLU A 186 6.18 14.62 -11.23
N ASP A 187 5.58 13.44 -11.23
CA ASP A 187 4.14 13.26 -11.03
C ASP A 187 3.74 13.36 -9.55
N ILE A 188 4.70 13.20 -8.63
CA ILE A 188 4.45 13.23 -7.18
C ILE A 188 4.51 14.68 -6.67
N VAL A 189 3.67 15.53 -7.23
CA VAL A 189 3.70 17.00 -7.08
C VAL A 189 3.53 17.50 -5.66
N THR A 190 3.02 16.68 -4.74
CA THR A 190 2.87 17.05 -3.32
C THR A 190 4.14 16.75 -2.51
N ALA A 191 5.13 16.08 -3.09
CA ALA A 191 6.36 15.79 -2.40
C ALA A 191 7.16 17.07 -2.08
N ARG A 192 7.66 17.16 -0.85
CA ARG A 192 8.44 18.31 -0.40
C ARG A 192 9.76 18.48 -1.15
N ASN A 193 10.39 17.36 -1.51
CA ASN A 193 11.64 17.31 -2.26
C ASN A 193 11.48 16.31 -3.41
N LEU A 194 11.89 16.68 -4.62
CA LEU A 194 11.97 15.83 -5.80
C LEU A 194 13.34 16.00 -6.47
N PRO A 195 14.16 14.96 -6.56
CA PRO A 195 13.97 13.66 -5.91
C PRO A 195 13.98 13.77 -4.37
N PRO A 196 13.43 12.77 -3.66
CA PRO A 196 13.41 12.77 -2.21
C PRO A 196 14.82 12.72 -1.63
N ARG A 197 15.00 13.32 -0.45
CA ARG A 197 16.26 13.34 0.31
C ARG A 197 16.26 12.24 1.35
N ALA A 198 17.44 11.83 1.79
CA ALA A 198 17.55 10.92 2.92
C ALA A 198 16.87 11.51 4.16
N GLY A 199 15.98 10.73 4.76
CA GLY A 199 15.13 11.13 5.89
C GLY A 199 13.73 11.61 5.49
N ASP A 200 13.46 11.89 4.22
CA ASP A 200 12.10 12.17 3.76
C ASP A 200 11.22 10.93 3.95
N ARG A 201 9.95 11.16 4.26
CA ARG A 201 8.97 10.12 4.53
C ARG A 201 7.69 10.37 3.75
N TRP A 202 7.17 9.34 3.12
CA TRP A 202 5.89 9.35 2.43
C TRP A 202 5.00 8.25 2.99
N ARG A 203 3.70 8.48 2.99
CA ARG A 203 2.73 7.41 3.21
C ARG A 203 2.51 6.65 1.92
N VAL A 204 2.61 5.35 2.00
CA VAL A 204 2.42 4.45 0.87
C VAL A 204 1.62 3.23 1.35
N ASN A 205 0.76 2.71 0.50
CA ASN A 205 0.27 1.37 0.72
C ASN A 205 0.36 0.56 -0.56
N LEU A 206 0.49 -0.73 -0.38
CA LEU A 206 0.51 -1.70 -1.47
C LEU A 206 -0.56 -2.73 -1.18
N TYR A 207 -1.33 -3.06 -2.21
CA TYR A 207 -2.42 -4.00 -2.10
C TYR A 207 -2.32 -5.08 -3.17
N ARG A 208 -2.99 -6.18 -2.93
CA ARG A 208 -3.31 -7.21 -3.92
C ARG A 208 -4.75 -7.64 -3.71
N ILE A 209 -5.50 -7.64 -4.77
CA ILE A 209 -6.79 -8.31 -4.84
C ILE A 209 -6.57 -9.67 -5.50
N GLU A 210 -7.00 -10.72 -4.82
CA GLU A 210 -7.01 -12.10 -5.28
C GLU A 210 -8.47 -12.52 -5.49
N LYS A 211 -8.75 -13.19 -6.57
CA LYS A 211 -10.12 -13.67 -6.85
C LYS A 211 -10.24 -15.19 -6.82
N LEU A 212 -9.20 -15.91 -7.23
CA LEU A 212 -9.22 -17.35 -7.39
C LEU A 212 -8.08 -18.05 -6.65
N PRO A 213 -8.26 -19.28 -6.14
CA PRO A 213 -9.55 -19.93 -5.95
C PRO A 213 -10.34 -19.36 -4.76
N THR A 214 -9.69 -18.54 -3.93
CA THR A 214 -10.29 -17.96 -2.72
C THR A 214 -10.08 -16.45 -2.74
N PRO A 215 -11.16 -15.66 -2.84
CA PRO A 215 -11.05 -14.21 -2.82
C PRO A 215 -10.35 -13.68 -1.57
N ALA A 216 -9.46 -12.71 -1.75
CA ALA A 216 -8.75 -12.05 -0.67
C ALA A 216 -8.42 -10.59 -1.02
N LEU A 217 -8.52 -9.74 -0.02
CA LEU A 217 -8.07 -8.35 -0.07
C LEU A 217 -6.82 -8.24 0.79
N LEU A 218 -5.66 -8.17 0.17
CA LEU A 218 -4.37 -8.19 0.85
C LEU A 218 -3.73 -6.80 0.87
N ALA A 219 -3.12 -6.44 1.99
CA ALA A 219 -2.45 -5.17 2.19
C ALA A 219 -1.10 -5.33 2.90
N TRP A 220 -0.11 -4.54 2.52
CA TRP A 220 1.11 -4.36 3.29
C TRP A 220 0.84 -3.71 4.64
N SER A 221 -0.03 -2.69 4.67
CA SER A 221 -0.53 -2.05 5.88
C SER A 221 -2.07 -2.16 5.91
N PRO A 222 -2.63 -3.15 6.62
CA PRO A 222 -4.07 -3.34 6.68
C PRO A 222 -4.83 -2.11 7.18
N THR A 223 -5.91 -1.77 6.50
CA THR A 223 -6.78 -0.66 6.91
C THR A 223 -7.74 -1.07 8.03
N PHE A 224 -7.97 -2.37 8.23
CA PHE A 224 -8.96 -2.96 9.13
C PHE A 224 -10.39 -2.54 8.79
N LYS A 225 -10.63 -2.29 7.51
CA LYS A 225 -11.92 -1.94 6.93
C LYS A 225 -12.02 -2.47 5.51
N ASP A 226 -13.24 -2.57 5.02
CA ASP A 226 -13.51 -2.80 3.59
C ASP A 226 -13.40 -1.47 2.83
N ASP A 227 -12.21 -0.88 2.89
CA ASP A 227 -11.88 0.40 2.26
C ASP A 227 -10.35 0.54 2.18
N PHE A 228 -9.78 0.53 0.98
CA PHE A 228 -8.36 0.72 0.75
C PHE A 228 -7.92 2.18 0.88
N HIS A 229 -8.86 3.13 0.79
CA HIS A 229 -8.58 4.56 0.75
C HIS A 229 -8.44 5.23 2.13
N LEU A 230 -8.23 4.45 3.20
CA LEU A 230 -7.97 4.98 4.54
C LEU A 230 -6.50 5.42 4.68
N GLN A 231 -6.18 6.61 4.21
CA GLN A 231 -4.82 7.16 4.17
C GLN A 231 -4.13 7.20 5.55
N GLU A 232 -4.91 7.36 6.63
CA GLU A 232 -4.41 7.30 8.00
C GLU A 232 -3.91 5.91 8.41
N ARG A 233 -4.15 4.90 7.57
CA ARG A 233 -3.70 3.51 7.76
C ARG A 233 -2.59 3.11 6.80
N PHE A 234 -2.19 3.96 5.88
CA PHE A 234 -1.06 3.67 5.01
C PHE A 234 0.21 3.44 5.82
N GLY A 235 1.06 2.53 5.35
CA GLY A 235 2.40 2.37 5.86
C GLY A 235 3.27 3.57 5.49
N GLU A 236 4.50 3.57 5.97
CA GLU A 236 5.43 4.67 5.72
C GLU A 236 6.67 4.16 5.01
N ILE A 237 7.09 4.85 3.97
CA ILE A 237 8.40 4.66 3.36
C ILE A 237 9.32 5.78 3.80
N MET A 238 10.58 5.42 4.15
CA MET A 238 11.63 6.37 4.52
C MET A 238 12.77 6.28 3.52
N PHE A 239 13.05 7.37 2.83
CA PHE A 239 14.16 7.43 1.88
C PHE A 239 15.51 7.46 2.58
N THR A 240 16.45 6.67 2.10
CA THR A 240 17.80 6.57 2.69
C THR A 240 18.88 6.99 1.70
N SER A 241 20.06 7.26 2.20
CA SER A 241 21.26 7.50 1.36
C SER A 241 21.94 6.21 0.90
N LYS A 242 21.43 5.03 1.31
CA LYS A 242 21.96 3.74 0.90
C LYS A 242 21.79 3.55 -0.60
N VAL A 243 22.85 3.14 -1.28
CA VAL A 243 22.85 2.89 -2.73
C VAL A 243 22.97 1.40 -3.00
N VAL A 244 22.06 0.87 -3.78
CA VAL A 244 22.09 -0.50 -4.32
C VAL A 244 22.73 -0.46 -5.71
N ARG A 245 23.68 -1.38 -5.94
CA ARG A 245 24.45 -1.48 -7.19
C ARG A 245 24.43 -2.87 -7.75
#